data_bebd3269e56457c583dd806a3d8fcb67
#
_entry.id   bebd3269e56457c583dd806a3d8fcb67
#
_cell.length_a   1.000
_cell.length_b   1.000
_cell.length_c   1.000
_cell.angle_alpha   90.00
_cell.angle_beta   90.00
_cell.angle_gamma   90.00
#
_symmetry.space_group_name_H-M   'P 1'
#
loop_
_entity.id
_entity.type
_entity.pdbx_description
1 polymer ?
#
loop_
_entity_poly.entity_id
_entity_poly.type
_entity_poly.pdbx_seq_one_letter_code
_entity_poly.pdbx_strand_id
1 'polypeptide(L)'
;MKKYKRGANVKIRRKHPVRVNHLGSDPIPQLVRRLALPAMLAQFVNVLYSIIDRMYIGNIADVGDIALAGVGICGPIVTMISAFAAWIGNGGAPLLSIKSGEQNKEGASAILANCFVLLIGMAVCLTIGAYLCKDALLVWFGATERIFPYAETYMRIYLIGTVFAVLSLGLNQFIICQGFSNLGMVSVIIGAILNILLDPLFIFVLHMGVRGAAVATVLSQAASCAFSLYILFRGPVPVKITFRGYSLPVCRDVLTLGLTPFLIILFDNVLIIVQNVMLKNYGGADSDMLLTCNTIVQSFMLIITMPLSGISGGTQSVLGYNYGAGDTARIRLAEKHILKTALLFCTIMFVFAQWDVSAGIFVGLFTQNAAYRSMTVHFIHIYTLSVIPLAVQYALVDGLTGMSLVCASLPLSFFRKGIYIALAVFLPIRFGAPAMFYAEPLSDVVAAVVTTIVFVTVVPGLLRKREALLGKHIKK
;
A
#
# COMPACT_ATOMS: atom_id res chain seq x y z
N MET A 1 37.82 -62.10 8.34
CA MET A 1 38.22 -60.72 8.29
C MET A 1 37.10 -59.89 7.60
N LYS A 2 36.21 -59.25 8.35
CA LYS A 2 35.10 -58.40 7.86
C LYS A 2 35.53 -56.95 7.96
N LYS A 3 35.69 -56.25 6.84
CA LYS A 3 35.93 -54.78 6.80
C LYS A 3 34.61 -54.04 6.94
N TYR A 4 34.47 -53.29 8.02
CA TYR A 4 33.42 -52.30 8.25
C TYR A 4 33.58 -51.12 7.29
N LYS A 5 32.58 -50.87 6.44
CA LYS A 5 32.42 -49.60 5.74
C LYS A 5 31.63 -48.66 6.64
N ARG A 6 32.26 -47.61 7.19
CA ARG A 6 31.62 -46.46 7.81
C ARG A 6 30.92 -45.62 6.73
N GLY A 7 29.61 -45.69 6.68
CA GLY A 7 28.82 -44.78 5.89
C GLY A 7 28.80 -43.37 6.57
N ALA A 8 29.29 -42.36 5.87
CA ALA A 8 29.18 -40.97 6.30
C ALA A 8 27.73 -40.54 6.27
N ASN A 9 27.13 -40.33 7.44
CA ASN A 9 25.83 -39.69 7.58
C ASN A 9 25.95 -38.20 7.19
N VAL A 10 25.72 -37.88 5.93
CA VAL A 10 25.46 -36.51 5.50
C VAL A 10 24.11 -36.13 6.08
N LYS A 11 24.12 -35.37 7.19
CA LYS A 11 22.96 -34.67 7.71
C LYS A 11 22.53 -33.65 6.66
N ILE A 12 21.61 -34.04 5.75
CA ILE A 12 20.88 -33.11 4.92
C ILE A 12 20.16 -32.14 5.89
N ARG A 13 20.65 -30.90 5.97
CA ARG A 13 19.95 -29.82 6.66
C ARG A 13 18.54 -29.76 6.07
N ARG A 14 17.56 -30.27 6.80
CA ARG A 14 16.14 -30.07 6.48
C ARG A 14 15.95 -28.57 6.36
N LYS A 15 15.76 -28.06 5.13
CA LYS A 15 15.24 -26.73 4.88
C LYS A 15 13.98 -26.61 5.73
N HIS A 16 13.92 -25.61 6.61
CA HIS A 16 12.71 -25.35 7.38
C HIS A 16 11.54 -25.23 6.40
N PRO A 17 10.51 -26.09 6.47
CA PRO A 17 9.40 -26.03 5.54
C PRO A 17 8.73 -24.65 5.74
N VAL A 18 8.46 -23.95 4.64
CA VAL A 18 7.65 -22.71 4.67
C VAL A 18 6.36 -23.06 5.40
N ARG A 19 6.13 -22.43 6.53
CA ARG A 19 4.95 -22.71 7.36
C ARG A 19 3.71 -22.23 6.64
N VAL A 20 2.83 -23.14 6.28
CA VAL A 20 1.55 -22.85 5.65
C VAL A 20 0.58 -22.37 6.73
N ASN A 21 -0.07 -21.23 6.52
CA ASN A 21 -1.14 -20.74 7.38
C ASN A 21 -2.49 -21.31 6.88
N HIS A 22 -3.20 -22.00 7.76
CA HIS A 22 -4.52 -22.52 7.45
C HIS A 22 -5.58 -21.49 7.88
N LEU A 23 -6.05 -20.66 6.92
CA LEU A 23 -6.95 -19.53 7.17
C LEU A 23 -8.27 -19.92 7.84
N GLY A 24 -8.75 -21.15 7.61
CA GLY A 24 -9.99 -21.68 8.18
C GLY A 24 -9.84 -22.40 9.52
N SER A 25 -8.64 -22.83 9.94
CA SER A 25 -8.46 -23.70 11.12
C SER A 25 -7.46 -23.20 12.14
N ASP A 26 -6.45 -22.43 11.76
CA ASP A 26 -5.46 -21.91 12.70
C ASP A 26 -6.13 -21.00 13.75
N PRO A 27 -5.59 -20.92 14.99
CA PRO A 27 -6.07 -20.00 16.02
C PRO A 27 -5.95 -18.54 15.54
N ILE A 28 -7.06 -17.82 15.54
CA ILE A 28 -7.19 -16.46 15.01
C ILE A 28 -6.13 -15.48 15.56
N PRO A 29 -5.85 -15.42 16.89
CA PRO A 29 -4.89 -14.46 17.41
C PRO A 29 -3.48 -14.65 16.84
N GLN A 30 -3.08 -15.92 16.67
CA GLN A 30 -1.77 -16.25 16.09
C GLN A 30 -1.74 -16.00 14.58
N LEU A 31 -2.85 -16.32 13.88
CA LEU A 31 -2.99 -16.14 12.45
C LEU A 31 -2.92 -14.65 12.09
N VAL A 32 -3.70 -13.79 12.74
CA VAL A 32 -3.67 -12.34 12.54
C VAL A 32 -2.26 -11.80 12.74
N ARG A 33 -1.58 -12.16 13.83
CA ARG A 33 -0.21 -11.69 14.09
C ARG A 33 0.80 -12.17 13.02
N ARG A 34 0.68 -13.42 12.55
CA ARG A 34 1.55 -13.96 11.49
C ARG A 34 1.36 -13.32 10.14
N LEU A 35 0.19 -12.75 9.88
CA LEU A 35 -0.11 -12.08 8.62
C LEU A 35 0.12 -10.58 8.70
N ALA A 36 -0.29 -9.96 9.79
CA ALA A 36 -0.16 -8.52 10.00
C ALA A 36 1.30 -8.06 10.11
N LEU A 37 2.12 -8.73 10.94
CA LEU A 37 3.51 -8.29 11.18
C LEU A 37 4.38 -8.28 9.91
N PRO A 38 4.40 -9.33 9.06
CA PRO A 38 5.18 -9.28 7.83
C PRO A 38 4.67 -8.24 6.85
N ALA A 39 3.35 -8.09 6.71
CA ALA A 39 2.77 -7.09 5.82
C ALA A 39 3.06 -5.66 6.30
N MET A 40 2.97 -5.40 7.61
CA MET A 40 3.38 -4.15 8.23
C MET A 40 4.85 -3.83 7.96
N LEU A 41 5.75 -4.81 8.19
CA LEU A 41 7.18 -4.64 7.95
C LEU A 41 7.49 -4.40 6.47
N ALA A 42 6.79 -5.07 5.55
CA ALA A 42 6.94 -4.82 4.12
C ALA A 42 6.64 -3.36 3.76
N GLN A 43 5.56 -2.81 4.28
CA GLN A 43 5.18 -1.41 4.05
C GLN A 43 6.16 -0.43 4.70
N PHE A 44 6.65 -0.75 5.90
CA PHE A 44 7.67 0.07 6.54
C PHE A 44 8.97 0.10 5.72
N VAL A 45 9.41 -1.05 5.20
CA VAL A 45 10.58 -1.13 4.31
C VAL A 45 10.35 -0.34 3.02
N ASN A 46 9.14 -0.34 2.46
CA ASN A 46 8.78 0.48 1.30
C ASN A 46 8.98 1.98 1.55
N VAL A 47 8.58 2.47 2.73
CA VAL A 47 8.78 3.88 3.10
C VAL A 47 10.27 4.20 3.23
N LEU A 48 11.01 3.32 3.92
CA LEU A 48 12.45 3.52 4.14
C LEU A 48 13.22 3.57 2.82
N TYR A 49 13.00 2.60 1.93
CA TYR A 49 13.75 2.59 0.66
C TYR A 49 13.41 3.81 -0.21
N SER A 50 12.16 4.27 -0.21
CA SER A 50 11.75 5.48 -0.93
C SER A 50 12.45 6.74 -0.42
N ILE A 51 12.73 6.82 0.90
CA ILE A 51 13.50 7.91 1.49
C ILE A 51 14.97 7.80 1.07
N ILE A 52 15.55 6.60 1.15
CA ILE A 52 16.96 6.35 0.82
C ILE A 52 17.24 6.65 -0.67
N ASP A 53 16.36 6.21 -1.57
CA ASP A 53 16.46 6.49 -3.01
C ASP A 53 16.52 8.01 -3.28
N ARG A 54 15.63 8.78 -2.67
CA ARG A 54 15.64 10.25 -2.76
C ARG A 54 16.92 10.87 -2.20
N MET A 55 17.46 10.31 -1.11
CA MET A 55 18.73 10.77 -0.54
C MET A 55 19.90 10.55 -1.52
N TYR A 56 19.97 9.41 -2.18
CA TYR A 56 21.00 9.16 -3.18
C TYR A 56 20.90 10.12 -4.37
N ILE A 57 19.69 10.34 -4.89
CA ILE A 57 19.45 11.27 -5.99
C ILE A 57 19.83 12.70 -5.61
N GLY A 58 19.46 13.15 -4.41
CA GLY A 58 19.81 14.49 -3.90
C GLY A 58 21.31 14.71 -3.68
N ASN A 59 22.09 13.64 -3.53
CA ASN A 59 23.55 13.71 -3.36
C ASN A 59 24.34 13.55 -4.68
N ILE A 60 23.68 13.58 -5.85
CA ILE A 60 24.40 13.59 -7.14
C ILE A 60 25.18 14.90 -7.26
N ALA A 61 26.51 14.79 -7.51
CA ALA A 61 27.37 15.96 -7.63
C ALA A 61 26.86 16.94 -8.71
N ASP A 62 26.96 18.23 -8.41
CA ASP A 62 26.62 19.39 -9.26
C ASP A 62 25.14 19.55 -9.65
N VAL A 63 24.33 18.50 -9.60
CA VAL A 63 22.96 18.51 -10.10
C VAL A 63 21.90 17.89 -9.14
N GLY A 64 22.31 17.49 -7.93
CA GLY A 64 21.47 16.74 -6.99
C GLY A 64 20.11 17.40 -6.71
N ASP A 65 20.08 18.69 -6.43
CA ASP A 65 18.85 19.43 -6.13
C ASP A 65 17.88 19.43 -7.33
N ILE A 66 18.42 19.66 -8.55
CA ILE A 66 17.62 19.70 -9.78
C ILE A 66 17.16 18.28 -10.16
N ALA A 67 18.06 17.30 -9.99
CA ALA A 67 17.75 15.90 -10.22
C ALA A 67 16.64 15.39 -9.29
N LEU A 68 16.73 15.73 -7.99
CA LEU A 68 15.72 15.39 -6.99
C LEU A 68 14.37 16.04 -7.30
N ALA A 69 14.36 17.31 -7.70
CA ALA A 69 13.16 17.99 -8.15
C ALA A 69 12.56 17.31 -9.39
N GLY A 70 13.41 16.90 -10.36
CA GLY A 70 12.97 16.17 -11.55
C GLY A 70 12.30 14.84 -11.25
N VAL A 71 12.93 14.03 -10.40
CA VAL A 71 12.34 12.75 -9.96
C VAL A 71 11.09 12.97 -9.09
N GLY A 72 11.07 14.04 -8.30
CA GLY A 72 9.88 14.44 -7.52
C GLY A 72 8.64 14.69 -8.39
N ILE A 73 8.80 15.35 -9.54
CA ILE A 73 7.73 15.57 -10.53
C ILE A 73 7.22 14.26 -11.14
N CYS A 74 8.08 13.24 -11.25
CA CYS A 74 7.66 11.91 -11.70
C CYS A 74 6.79 11.17 -10.68
N GLY A 75 6.86 11.53 -9.40
CA GLY A 75 6.19 10.85 -8.29
C GLY A 75 4.68 10.63 -8.50
N PRO A 76 3.88 11.64 -8.83
CA PRO A 76 2.44 11.49 -9.10
C PRO A 76 2.15 10.49 -10.24
N ILE A 77 2.96 10.49 -11.31
CA ILE A 77 2.79 9.55 -12.44
C ILE A 77 3.07 8.11 -11.98
N VAL A 78 4.14 7.91 -11.21
CA VAL A 78 4.49 6.60 -10.60
C VAL A 78 3.38 6.12 -9.66
N THR A 79 2.81 7.03 -8.86
CA THR A 79 1.69 6.71 -7.96
C THR A 79 0.43 6.32 -8.75
N MET A 80 0.12 7.00 -9.85
CA MET A 80 -0.98 6.62 -10.74
C MET A 80 -0.78 5.22 -11.33
N ILE A 81 0.42 4.89 -11.81
CA ILE A 81 0.74 3.55 -12.31
C ILE A 81 0.51 2.49 -11.22
N SER A 82 0.95 2.78 -9.99
CA SER A 82 0.74 1.91 -8.83
C SER A 82 -0.75 1.76 -8.48
N ALA A 83 -1.56 2.81 -8.65
CA ALA A 83 -3.01 2.75 -8.46
C ALA A 83 -3.69 1.77 -9.41
N PHE A 84 -3.28 1.71 -10.67
CA PHE A 84 -3.79 0.73 -11.63
C PHE A 84 -3.39 -0.71 -11.28
N ALA A 85 -2.19 -0.93 -10.78
CA ALA A 85 -1.78 -2.23 -10.25
C ALA A 85 -2.63 -2.64 -9.04
N ALA A 86 -2.87 -1.71 -8.12
CA ALA A 86 -3.73 -1.90 -6.96
C ALA A 86 -5.19 -2.14 -7.35
N TRP A 87 -5.68 -1.52 -8.42
CA TRP A 87 -7.02 -1.76 -8.95
C TRP A 87 -7.30 -3.25 -9.19
N ILE A 88 -6.40 -3.91 -9.91
CA ILE A 88 -6.55 -5.32 -10.23
C ILE A 88 -6.17 -6.21 -9.05
N GLY A 89 -5.06 -5.90 -8.37
CA GLY A 89 -4.57 -6.69 -7.24
C GLY A 89 -5.55 -6.72 -6.07
N ASN A 90 -5.98 -5.55 -5.60
CA ASN A 90 -6.91 -5.42 -4.47
C ASN A 90 -8.36 -5.76 -4.86
N GLY A 91 -8.70 -5.74 -6.15
CA GLY A 91 -9.99 -6.22 -6.63
C GLY A 91 -10.08 -7.74 -6.67
N GLY A 92 -9.02 -8.39 -7.16
CA GLY A 92 -8.99 -9.85 -7.32
C GLY A 92 -8.67 -10.63 -6.04
N ALA A 93 -7.81 -10.11 -5.17
CA ALA A 93 -7.35 -10.80 -3.98
C ALA A 93 -8.48 -11.20 -3.00
N PRO A 94 -9.44 -10.32 -2.65
CA PRO A 94 -10.58 -10.71 -1.81
C PRO A 94 -11.46 -11.79 -2.47
N LEU A 95 -11.71 -11.68 -3.77
CA LEU A 95 -12.50 -12.67 -4.51
C LEU A 95 -11.84 -14.04 -4.50
N LEU A 96 -10.51 -14.09 -4.68
CA LEU A 96 -9.74 -15.33 -4.59
C LEU A 96 -9.83 -15.92 -3.18
N SER A 97 -9.69 -15.10 -2.14
CA SER A 97 -9.83 -15.55 -0.74
C SER A 97 -11.20 -16.14 -0.45
N ILE A 98 -12.28 -15.49 -0.92
CA ILE A 98 -13.66 -15.96 -0.77
C ILE A 98 -13.86 -17.31 -1.48
N LYS A 99 -13.42 -17.42 -2.75
CA LYS A 99 -13.51 -18.68 -3.51
C LYS A 99 -12.71 -19.81 -2.87
N SER A 100 -11.57 -19.48 -2.28
CA SER A 100 -10.78 -20.45 -1.51
C SER A 100 -11.52 -20.90 -0.24
N GLY A 101 -12.23 -20.00 0.44
CA GLY A 101 -13.09 -20.33 1.58
C GLY A 101 -14.31 -21.18 1.22
N GLU A 102 -14.88 -20.94 0.03
CA GLU A 102 -15.94 -21.76 -0.56
C GLU A 102 -15.45 -23.16 -1.02
N GLN A 103 -14.15 -23.47 -0.86
CA GLN A 103 -13.50 -24.69 -1.37
C GLN A 103 -13.57 -24.81 -2.90
N ASN A 104 -13.85 -23.74 -3.61
CA ASN A 104 -13.93 -23.70 -5.08
C ASN A 104 -12.57 -23.35 -5.68
N LYS A 105 -11.72 -24.38 -5.83
CA LYS A 105 -10.35 -24.23 -6.38
C LYS A 105 -10.35 -23.78 -7.83
N GLU A 106 -11.30 -24.24 -8.63
CA GLU A 106 -11.41 -23.86 -10.05
C GLU A 106 -11.76 -22.39 -10.19
N GLY A 107 -12.75 -21.90 -9.42
CA GLY A 107 -13.11 -20.49 -9.38
C GLY A 107 -11.95 -19.61 -8.89
N ALA A 108 -11.22 -20.03 -7.87
CA ALA A 108 -10.05 -19.30 -7.37
C ALA A 108 -8.91 -19.24 -8.43
N SER A 109 -8.64 -20.35 -9.12
CA SER A 109 -7.67 -20.39 -10.25
C SER A 109 -8.11 -19.49 -11.41
N ALA A 110 -9.40 -19.52 -11.77
CA ALA A 110 -9.94 -18.65 -12.82
C ALA A 110 -9.76 -17.15 -12.48
N ILE A 111 -10.02 -16.75 -11.23
CA ILE A 111 -9.79 -15.37 -10.78
C ILE A 111 -8.32 -14.98 -10.98
N LEU A 112 -7.39 -15.80 -10.49
CA LEU A 112 -5.95 -15.51 -10.62
C LEU A 112 -5.50 -15.43 -12.09
N ALA A 113 -6.00 -16.33 -12.95
CA ALA A 113 -5.69 -16.33 -14.38
C ALA A 113 -6.18 -15.07 -15.08
N ASN A 114 -7.44 -14.65 -14.80
CA ASN A 114 -8.01 -13.41 -15.35
C ASN A 114 -7.25 -12.17 -14.84
N CYS A 115 -6.93 -12.10 -13.56
CA CYS A 115 -6.17 -10.98 -12.99
C CYS A 115 -4.75 -10.91 -13.57
N PHE A 116 -4.11 -12.04 -13.82
CA PHE A 116 -2.78 -12.06 -14.44
C PHE A 116 -2.81 -11.46 -15.86
N VAL A 117 -3.80 -11.83 -16.68
CA VAL A 117 -3.97 -11.25 -18.02
C VAL A 117 -4.35 -9.77 -17.95
N LEU A 118 -5.24 -9.38 -17.01
CA LEU A 118 -5.59 -7.97 -16.79
C LEU A 118 -4.37 -7.14 -16.38
N LEU A 119 -3.51 -7.65 -15.50
CA LEU A 119 -2.27 -6.96 -15.10
C LEU A 119 -1.32 -6.77 -16.27
N ILE A 120 -1.11 -7.79 -17.10
CA ILE A 120 -0.28 -7.67 -18.31
C ILE A 120 -0.88 -6.66 -19.28
N GLY A 121 -2.17 -6.78 -19.60
CA GLY A 121 -2.86 -5.85 -20.50
C GLY A 121 -2.80 -4.41 -19.99
N MET A 122 -3.07 -4.20 -18.70
CA MET A 122 -2.96 -2.88 -18.07
C MET A 122 -1.53 -2.35 -18.12
N ALA A 123 -0.53 -3.17 -17.82
CA ALA A 123 0.87 -2.77 -17.87
C ALA A 123 1.28 -2.32 -19.27
N VAL A 124 0.89 -3.06 -20.32
CA VAL A 124 1.17 -2.71 -21.71
C VAL A 124 0.45 -1.41 -22.10
N CYS A 125 -0.84 -1.28 -21.77
CA CYS A 125 -1.61 -0.06 -22.03
C CYS A 125 -1.01 1.16 -21.34
N LEU A 126 -0.61 1.03 -20.06
CA LEU A 126 0.02 2.11 -19.30
C LEU A 126 1.40 2.47 -19.86
N THR A 127 2.21 1.46 -20.23
CA THR A 127 3.53 1.71 -20.83
C THR A 127 3.39 2.51 -22.12
N ILE A 128 2.52 2.06 -23.03
CA ILE A 128 2.32 2.73 -24.32
C ILE A 128 1.70 4.12 -24.11
N GLY A 129 0.60 4.21 -23.37
CA GLY A 129 -0.13 5.46 -23.16
C GLY A 129 0.71 6.51 -22.43
N ALA A 130 1.36 6.13 -21.32
CA ALA A 130 2.21 7.05 -20.59
C ALA A 130 3.48 7.43 -21.37
N TYR A 131 4.05 6.52 -22.15
CA TYR A 131 5.22 6.83 -22.99
C TYR A 131 4.90 7.85 -24.09
N LEU A 132 3.73 7.73 -24.72
CA LEU A 132 3.27 8.69 -25.73
C LEU A 132 2.94 10.06 -25.13
N CYS A 133 2.43 10.10 -23.90
CA CYS A 133 2.00 11.34 -23.24
C CYS A 133 3.04 11.89 -22.25
N LYS A 134 4.22 11.26 -22.09
CA LYS A 134 5.18 11.56 -21.02
C LYS A 134 5.58 13.03 -20.95
N ASP A 135 5.84 13.65 -22.10
CA ASP A 135 6.30 15.04 -22.17
C ASP A 135 5.20 16.01 -21.72
N ALA A 136 3.97 15.80 -22.20
CA ALA A 136 2.82 16.58 -21.78
C ALA A 136 2.51 16.38 -20.27
N LEU A 137 2.59 15.14 -19.77
CA LEU A 137 2.39 14.85 -18.36
C LEU A 137 3.43 15.53 -17.49
N LEU A 138 4.72 15.48 -17.83
CA LEU A 138 5.78 16.14 -17.08
C LEU A 138 5.57 17.66 -17.02
N VAL A 139 5.19 18.28 -18.13
CA VAL A 139 4.88 19.72 -18.17
C VAL A 139 3.65 20.04 -17.31
N TRP A 140 2.60 19.24 -17.36
CA TRP A 140 1.40 19.44 -16.55
C TRP A 140 1.67 19.31 -15.05
N PHE A 141 2.60 18.41 -14.66
CA PHE A 141 3.01 18.25 -13.27
C PHE A 141 4.08 19.26 -12.82
N GLY A 142 4.43 20.23 -13.67
CA GLY A 142 5.22 21.39 -13.31
C GLY A 142 6.72 21.30 -13.64
N ALA A 143 7.11 20.46 -14.61
CA ALA A 143 8.50 20.44 -15.08
C ALA A 143 8.85 21.76 -15.79
N THR A 144 9.82 22.50 -15.23
CA THR A 144 10.42 23.68 -15.86
C THR A 144 11.46 23.25 -16.88
N GLU A 145 11.87 24.14 -17.81
CA GLU A 145 12.89 23.85 -18.81
C GLU A 145 14.19 23.29 -18.19
N ARG A 146 14.56 23.76 -16.99
CA ARG A 146 15.75 23.34 -16.26
C ARG A 146 15.63 21.93 -15.67
N ILE A 147 14.44 21.56 -15.23
CA ILE A 147 14.14 20.30 -14.54
C ILE A 147 13.77 19.19 -15.54
N PHE A 148 13.12 19.56 -16.64
CA PHE A 148 12.58 18.65 -17.64
C PHE A 148 13.54 17.57 -18.14
N PRO A 149 14.84 17.85 -18.46
CA PRO A 149 15.76 16.81 -18.96
C PRO A 149 15.99 15.67 -17.95
N TYR A 150 16.00 15.98 -16.64
CA TYR A 150 16.19 15.00 -15.57
C TYR A 150 14.92 14.18 -15.37
N ALA A 151 13.75 14.83 -15.35
CA ALA A 151 12.47 14.19 -15.21
C ALA A 151 12.18 13.27 -16.42
N GLU A 152 12.44 13.73 -17.65
CA GLU A 152 12.27 12.94 -18.88
C GLU A 152 13.18 11.72 -18.89
N THR A 153 14.44 11.91 -18.53
CA THR A 153 15.42 10.82 -18.48
C THR A 153 14.99 9.72 -17.51
N TYR A 154 14.54 10.09 -16.30
CA TYR A 154 14.04 9.16 -15.31
C TYR A 154 12.78 8.46 -15.82
N MET A 155 11.79 9.24 -16.26
CA MET A 155 10.49 8.74 -16.66
C MET A 155 10.57 7.80 -17.86
N ARG A 156 11.39 8.12 -18.86
CA ARG A 156 11.59 7.28 -20.04
C ARG A 156 12.06 5.87 -19.69
N ILE A 157 13.00 5.75 -18.74
CA ILE A 157 13.52 4.45 -18.29
C ILE A 157 12.47 3.75 -17.43
N TYR A 158 11.85 4.47 -16.48
CA TYR A 158 10.84 3.93 -15.58
C TYR A 158 9.64 3.36 -16.36
N LEU A 159 9.16 4.06 -17.39
CA LEU A 159 8.03 3.62 -18.19
C LEU A 159 8.29 2.31 -18.95
N ILE A 160 9.51 2.06 -19.40
CA ILE A 160 9.90 0.76 -19.99
C ILE A 160 9.78 -0.35 -18.92
N GLY A 161 10.09 -0.03 -17.67
CA GLY A 161 9.99 -0.94 -16.53
C GLY A 161 8.58 -1.08 -15.94
N THR A 162 7.59 -0.32 -16.39
CA THR A 162 6.23 -0.30 -15.84
C THR A 162 5.60 -1.69 -15.76
N VAL A 163 5.90 -2.57 -16.73
CA VAL A 163 5.42 -3.96 -16.72
C VAL A 163 5.86 -4.69 -15.43
N PHE A 164 7.10 -4.52 -15.02
CA PHE A 164 7.62 -5.14 -13.79
C PHE A 164 7.00 -4.51 -12.54
N ALA A 165 6.83 -3.19 -12.54
CA ALA A 165 6.17 -2.46 -11.44
C ALA A 165 4.73 -2.94 -11.22
N VAL A 166 3.92 -2.95 -12.26
CA VAL A 166 2.51 -3.36 -12.22
C VAL A 166 2.38 -4.83 -11.81
N LEU A 167 3.18 -5.72 -12.41
CA LEU A 167 3.14 -7.13 -12.08
C LEU A 167 3.63 -7.40 -10.66
N SER A 168 4.72 -6.78 -10.20
CA SER A 168 5.25 -7.02 -8.85
C SER A 168 4.24 -6.60 -7.79
N LEU A 169 3.63 -5.41 -7.91
CA LEU A 169 2.64 -4.89 -6.97
C LEU A 169 1.33 -5.69 -7.00
N GLY A 170 0.79 -5.94 -8.20
CA GLY A 170 -0.48 -6.65 -8.36
C GLY A 170 -0.40 -8.11 -7.95
N LEU A 171 0.65 -8.83 -8.38
CA LEU A 171 0.82 -10.26 -8.07
C LEU A 171 1.15 -10.50 -6.59
N ASN A 172 1.82 -9.57 -5.92
CA ASN A 172 2.11 -9.69 -4.50
C ASN A 172 0.84 -9.80 -3.65
N GLN A 173 -0.25 -9.13 -4.04
CA GLN A 173 -1.55 -9.23 -3.37
C GLN A 173 -2.10 -10.65 -3.40
N PHE A 174 -1.88 -11.39 -4.50
CA PHE A 174 -2.30 -12.79 -4.64
C PHE A 174 -1.45 -13.79 -3.84
N ILE A 175 -0.24 -13.42 -3.46
CA ILE A 175 0.57 -14.20 -2.51
C ILE A 175 0.04 -13.99 -1.08
N ILE A 176 -0.19 -12.72 -0.71
CA ILE A 176 -0.67 -12.33 0.63
C ILE A 176 -2.07 -12.89 0.89
N CYS A 177 -2.99 -12.79 -0.08
CA CYS A 177 -4.38 -13.21 0.09
C CYS A 177 -4.55 -14.73 0.26
N GLN A 178 -3.55 -15.52 -0.11
CA GLN A 178 -3.50 -16.96 0.14
C GLN A 178 -2.91 -17.32 1.52
N GLY A 179 -2.61 -16.32 2.38
CA GLY A 179 -2.06 -16.52 3.72
C GLY A 179 -0.52 -16.57 3.77
N PHE A 180 0.17 -16.19 2.70
CA PHE A 180 1.63 -16.21 2.61
C PHE A 180 2.26 -14.81 2.73
N SER A 181 1.81 -14.00 3.71
CA SER A 181 2.32 -12.64 3.91
C SER A 181 3.85 -12.59 4.09
N ASN A 182 4.46 -13.63 4.67
CA ASN A 182 5.92 -13.73 4.75
C ASN A 182 6.60 -13.74 3.37
N LEU A 183 6.03 -14.47 2.40
CA LEU A 183 6.56 -14.50 1.04
C LEU A 183 6.30 -13.19 0.30
N GLY A 184 5.14 -12.56 0.55
CA GLY A 184 4.85 -11.22 0.08
C GLY A 184 5.86 -10.20 0.60
N MET A 185 6.16 -10.23 1.90
CA MET A 185 7.21 -9.41 2.51
C MET A 185 8.59 -9.66 1.89
N VAL A 186 8.98 -10.91 1.68
CA VAL A 186 10.26 -11.24 1.05
C VAL A 186 10.36 -10.65 -0.36
N SER A 187 9.28 -10.66 -1.15
CA SER A 187 9.25 -10.02 -2.47
C SER A 187 9.59 -8.52 -2.39
N VAL A 188 8.97 -7.81 -1.43
CA VAL A 188 9.23 -6.38 -1.20
C VAL A 188 10.66 -6.14 -0.73
N ILE A 189 11.15 -6.94 0.22
CA ILE A 189 12.52 -6.83 0.75
C ILE A 189 13.57 -7.07 -0.35
N ILE A 190 13.37 -8.04 -1.24
CA ILE A 190 14.26 -8.27 -2.39
C ILE A 190 14.36 -7.00 -3.23
N GLY A 191 13.22 -6.39 -3.59
CA GLY A 191 13.23 -5.13 -4.34
C GLY A 191 13.94 -4.01 -3.61
N ALA A 192 13.61 -3.80 -2.33
CA ALA A 192 14.20 -2.74 -1.52
C ALA A 192 15.72 -2.90 -1.34
N ILE A 193 16.20 -4.08 -1.00
CA ILE A 193 17.64 -4.34 -0.83
C ILE A 193 18.39 -4.15 -2.15
N LEU A 194 17.85 -4.68 -3.25
CA LEU A 194 18.49 -4.51 -4.56
C LEU A 194 18.53 -3.04 -4.96
N ASN A 195 17.47 -2.28 -4.75
CA ASN A 195 17.46 -0.85 -5.05
C ASN A 195 18.53 -0.11 -4.24
N ILE A 196 18.54 -0.29 -2.90
CA ILE A 196 19.53 0.34 -2.01
C ILE A 196 21.00 0.01 -2.40
N LEU A 197 21.24 -1.19 -2.94
CA LEU A 197 22.58 -1.60 -3.36
C LEU A 197 22.93 -1.12 -4.78
N LEU A 198 21.95 -1.13 -5.69
CA LEU A 198 22.15 -0.76 -7.10
C LEU A 198 22.19 0.75 -7.30
N ASP A 199 21.45 1.54 -6.50
CA ASP A 199 21.45 3.00 -6.60
C ASP A 199 22.86 3.58 -6.47
N PRO A 200 23.63 3.37 -5.37
CA PRO A 200 24.98 3.92 -5.27
C PRO A 200 25.92 3.37 -6.33
N LEU A 201 25.76 2.11 -6.75
CA LEU A 201 26.56 1.51 -7.80
C LEU A 201 26.33 2.22 -9.15
N PHE A 202 25.07 2.43 -9.55
CA PHE A 202 24.79 3.06 -10.85
C PHE A 202 24.93 4.57 -10.82
N ILE A 203 24.52 5.22 -9.72
CA ILE A 203 24.59 6.67 -9.59
C ILE A 203 26.02 7.16 -9.49
N PHE A 204 26.82 6.60 -8.54
CA PHE A 204 28.12 7.13 -8.16
C PHE A 204 29.28 6.36 -8.79
N VAL A 205 29.28 5.01 -8.76
CA VAL A 205 30.41 4.21 -9.27
C VAL A 205 30.41 4.18 -10.80
N LEU A 206 29.25 3.97 -11.44
CA LEU A 206 29.12 3.98 -12.90
C LEU A 206 28.84 5.36 -13.48
N HIS A 207 28.74 6.40 -12.64
CA HIS A 207 28.52 7.80 -13.02
C HIS A 207 27.29 8.00 -13.94
N MET A 208 26.25 7.20 -13.78
CA MET A 208 25.04 7.30 -14.59
C MET A 208 24.05 8.38 -14.10
N GLY A 209 24.27 8.93 -12.89
CA GLY A 209 23.39 9.95 -12.30
C GLY A 209 21.92 9.50 -12.23
N VAL A 210 20.98 10.35 -12.65
CA VAL A 210 19.54 10.06 -12.64
C VAL A 210 19.15 8.82 -13.46
N ARG A 211 19.87 8.55 -14.56
CA ARG A 211 19.69 7.32 -15.34
C ARG A 211 19.96 6.09 -14.49
N GLY A 212 20.99 6.16 -13.66
CA GLY A 212 21.35 5.08 -12.75
C GLY A 212 20.26 4.76 -11.74
N ALA A 213 19.67 5.77 -11.11
CA ALA A 213 18.54 5.61 -10.19
C ALA A 213 17.33 4.94 -10.88
N ALA A 214 16.95 5.40 -12.08
CA ALA A 214 15.86 4.80 -12.82
C ALA A 214 16.12 3.33 -13.19
N VAL A 215 17.32 3.00 -13.65
CA VAL A 215 17.72 1.61 -13.97
C VAL A 215 17.71 0.72 -12.73
N ALA A 216 18.24 1.20 -11.61
CA ALA A 216 18.24 0.47 -10.35
C ALA A 216 16.81 0.16 -9.88
N THR A 217 15.91 1.14 -9.96
CA THR A 217 14.48 0.96 -9.62
C THR A 217 13.83 -0.10 -10.52
N VAL A 218 14.03 -0.04 -11.83
CA VAL A 218 13.46 -1.01 -12.78
C VAL A 218 14.00 -2.42 -12.53
N LEU A 219 15.30 -2.59 -12.32
CA LEU A 219 15.90 -3.90 -12.02
C LEU A 219 15.41 -4.47 -10.70
N SER A 220 15.25 -3.64 -9.69
CA SER A 220 14.71 -4.04 -8.40
C SER A 220 13.26 -4.49 -8.48
N GLN A 221 12.44 -3.79 -9.25
CA GLN A 221 11.05 -4.18 -9.55
C GLN A 221 11.00 -5.47 -10.38
N ALA A 222 11.91 -5.64 -11.34
CA ALA A 222 12.01 -6.87 -12.13
C ALA A 222 12.36 -8.09 -11.26
N ALA A 223 13.26 -7.94 -10.29
CA ALA A 223 13.60 -9.00 -9.35
C ALA A 223 12.42 -9.36 -8.43
N SER A 224 11.70 -8.37 -7.89
CA SER A 224 10.46 -8.59 -7.12
C SER A 224 9.38 -9.28 -7.95
N CYS A 225 9.22 -8.85 -9.20
CA CYS A 225 8.29 -9.46 -10.16
C CYS A 225 8.65 -10.94 -10.44
N ALA A 226 9.92 -11.21 -10.73
CA ALA A 226 10.40 -12.55 -10.99
C ALA A 226 10.19 -13.48 -9.78
N PHE A 227 10.43 -12.99 -8.56
CA PHE A 227 10.17 -13.72 -7.34
C PHE A 227 8.67 -14.00 -7.16
N SER A 228 7.81 -13.02 -7.35
CA SER A 228 6.34 -13.17 -7.24
C SER A 228 5.81 -14.17 -8.28
N LEU A 229 6.28 -14.10 -9.51
CA LEU A 229 5.95 -15.06 -10.56
C LEU A 229 6.43 -16.48 -10.20
N TYR A 230 7.66 -16.63 -9.71
CA TYR A 230 8.17 -17.94 -9.26
C TYR A 230 7.28 -18.54 -8.18
N ILE A 231 6.87 -17.75 -7.17
CA ILE A 231 5.98 -18.22 -6.11
C ILE A 231 4.61 -18.62 -6.64
N LEU A 232 4.01 -17.84 -7.53
CA LEU A 232 2.68 -18.12 -8.07
C LEU A 232 2.63 -19.23 -9.13
N PHE A 233 3.75 -19.52 -9.80
CA PHE A 233 3.84 -20.66 -10.71
C PHE A 233 4.31 -21.95 -10.04
N ARG A 234 5.33 -21.88 -9.17
CA ARG A 234 6.03 -23.05 -8.64
C ARG A 234 6.13 -23.11 -7.11
N GLY A 235 5.74 -22.04 -6.41
CA GLY A 235 5.85 -21.96 -4.97
C GLY A 235 4.82 -22.80 -4.20
N PRO A 236 4.82 -22.67 -2.87
CA PRO A 236 3.98 -23.47 -1.97
C PRO A 236 2.51 -22.98 -1.90
N VAL A 237 2.12 -21.98 -2.70
CA VAL A 237 0.76 -21.43 -2.69
C VAL A 237 -0.28 -22.42 -3.21
N PRO A 238 -1.48 -22.49 -2.60
CA PRO A 238 -2.54 -23.42 -3.00
C PRO A 238 -3.08 -23.15 -4.40
N VAL A 239 -3.25 -21.89 -4.77
CA VAL A 239 -3.77 -21.45 -6.08
C VAL A 239 -2.61 -20.92 -6.91
N LYS A 240 -2.38 -21.54 -8.06
CA LYS A 240 -1.30 -21.18 -9.01
C LYS A 240 -1.87 -20.48 -10.23
N ILE A 241 -1.03 -19.70 -10.91
CA ILE A 241 -1.38 -19.12 -12.21
C ILE A 241 -1.60 -20.25 -13.20
N THR A 242 -2.74 -20.20 -13.87
CA THR A 242 -3.11 -21.11 -14.96
C THR A 242 -3.49 -20.28 -16.18
N PHE A 243 -3.37 -20.87 -17.37
CA PHE A 243 -3.76 -20.21 -18.63
C PHE A 243 -5.11 -20.73 -19.14
N ARG A 244 -6.06 -20.94 -18.21
CA ARG A 244 -7.40 -21.47 -18.47
C ARG A 244 -8.43 -20.73 -17.65
N GLY A 245 -9.71 -20.84 -18.04
CA GLY A 245 -10.83 -20.28 -17.26
C GLY A 245 -11.00 -18.77 -17.41
N TYR A 246 -10.66 -18.23 -18.57
CA TYR A 246 -10.90 -16.82 -18.87
C TYR A 246 -12.41 -16.55 -18.97
N SER A 247 -12.85 -15.49 -18.27
CA SER A 247 -14.26 -15.14 -18.14
C SER A 247 -14.45 -13.65 -17.98
N LEU A 248 -15.16 -13.03 -18.90
CA LEU A 248 -15.46 -11.60 -18.86
C LEU A 248 -16.23 -11.18 -17.59
N PRO A 249 -17.23 -11.94 -17.09
CA PRO A 249 -17.85 -11.66 -15.80
C PRO A 249 -16.84 -11.58 -14.65
N VAL A 250 -15.87 -12.49 -14.57
CA VAL A 250 -14.83 -12.45 -13.54
C VAL A 250 -13.99 -11.18 -13.65
N CYS A 251 -13.61 -10.80 -14.87
CA CYS A 251 -12.89 -9.53 -15.09
C CYS A 251 -13.70 -8.32 -14.61
N ARG A 252 -15.00 -8.29 -14.92
CA ARG A 252 -15.91 -7.22 -14.49
C ARG A 252 -16.01 -7.16 -12.96
N ASP A 253 -16.15 -8.30 -12.29
CA ASP A 253 -16.25 -8.37 -10.83
C ASP A 253 -14.96 -7.85 -10.17
N VAL A 254 -13.79 -8.25 -10.68
CA VAL A 254 -12.49 -7.78 -10.23
C VAL A 254 -12.36 -6.27 -10.37
N LEU A 255 -12.68 -5.72 -11.55
CA LEU A 255 -12.58 -4.29 -11.81
C LEU A 255 -13.59 -3.49 -10.98
N THR A 256 -14.80 -4.01 -10.77
CA THR A 256 -15.83 -3.35 -9.94
C THR A 256 -15.39 -3.29 -8.48
N LEU A 257 -14.87 -4.40 -7.93
CA LEU A 257 -14.42 -4.45 -6.55
C LEU A 257 -13.16 -3.59 -6.32
N GLY A 258 -12.21 -3.65 -7.24
CA GLY A 258 -10.97 -2.90 -7.17
C GLY A 258 -11.13 -1.40 -7.45
N LEU A 259 -12.28 -0.96 -7.97
CA LEU A 259 -12.55 0.46 -8.22
C LEU A 259 -12.46 1.29 -6.92
N THR A 260 -12.87 0.72 -5.78
CA THR A 260 -12.79 1.38 -4.47
C THR A 260 -11.36 1.78 -4.10
N PRO A 261 -10.39 0.86 -3.96
CA PRO A 261 -9.02 1.23 -3.62
C PRO A 261 -8.35 2.09 -4.70
N PHE A 262 -8.68 1.90 -5.97
CA PHE A 262 -8.20 2.74 -7.06
C PHE A 262 -8.64 4.20 -6.89
N LEU A 263 -9.94 4.44 -6.69
CA LEU A 263 -10.46 5.79 -6.48
C LEU A 263 -9.92 6.44 -5.20
N ILE A 264 -9.70 5.68 -4.13
CA ILE A 264 -9.10 6.21 -2.90
C ILE A 264 -7.72 6.80 -3.20
N ILE A 265 -6.87 6.08 -3.94
CA ILE A 265 -5.53 6.57 -4.30
C ILE A 265 -5.60 7.81 -5.19
N LEU A 266 -6.54 7.88 -6.13
CA LEU A 266 -6.75 9.07 -6.94
C LEU A 266 -7.19 10.27 -6.10
N PHE A 267 -8.14 10.08 -5.18
CA PHE A 267 -8.58 11.14 -4.27
C PHE A 267 -7.47 11.61 -3.34
N ASP A 268 -6.56 10.75 -2.89
CA ASP A 268 -5.41 11.16 -2.09
C ASP A 268 -4.51 12.15 -2.83
N ASN A 269 -4.30 11.95 -4.14
CA ASN A 269 -3.56 12.92 -4.96
C ASN A 269 -4.31 14.26 -5.09
N VAL A 270 -5.64 14.22 -5.28
CA VAL A 270 -6.47 15.45 -5.32
C VAL A 270 -6.40 16.19 -3.98
N LEU A 271 -6.42 15.48 -2.85
CA LEU A 271 -6.30 16.07 -1.52
C LEU A 271 -4.99 16.82 -1.32
N ILE A 272 -3.87 16.24 -1.75
CA ILE A 272 -2.56 16.92 -1.69
C ILE A 272 -2.58 18.22 -2.50
N ILE A 273 -3.20 18.22 -3.69
CA ILE A 273 -3.34 19.42 -4.51
C ILE A 273 -4.20 20.47 -3.78
N VAL A 274 -5.35 20.09 -3.22
CA VAL A 274 -6.23 20.98 -2.48
C VAL A 274 -5.50 21.58 -1.29
N GLN A 275 -4.79 20.79 -0.50
CA GLN A 275 -3.98 21.27 0.62
C GLN A 275 -2.97 22.34 0.19
N ASN A 276 -2.19 22.02 -0.84
CA ASN A 276 -1.15 22.94 -1.31
C ASN A 276 -1.74 24.26 -1.83
N VAL A 277 -2.85 24.19 -2.58
CA VAL A 277 -3.56 25.38 -3.09
C VAL A 277 -4.10 26.22 -1.93
N MET A 278 -4.70 25.60 -0.92
CA MET A 278 -5.25 26.33 0.23
C MET A 278 -4.15 26.96 1.09
N LEU A 279 -3.05 26.25 1.35
CA LEU A 279 -1.91 26.82 2.08
C LEU A 279 -1.26 27.97 1.33
N LYS A 280 -1.14 27.86 0.00
CA LYS A 280 -0.57 28.92 -0.84
C LYS A 280 -1.47 30.17 -0.84
N ASN A 281 -2.79 30.01 -1.02
CA ASN A 281 -3.70 31.13 -1.18
C ASN A 281 -4.03 31.86 0.14
N TYR A 282 -4.03 31.14 1.26
CA TYR A 282 -4.42 31.68 2.57
C TYR A 282 -3.24 31.83 3.55
N GLY A 283 -2.03 31.34 3.18
CA GLY A 283 -0.83 31.43 4.03
C GLY A 283 -0.15 32.80 4.06
N GLY A 284 -0.47 33.70 3.12
CA GLY A 284 0.14 35.02 3.05
C GLY A 284 1.66 34.98 2.97
N ALA A 285 2.34 35.71 3.84
CA ALA A 285 3.81 35.73 3.91
C ALA A 285 4.41 34.40 4.37
N ASP A 286 3.66 33.57 5.11
CA ASP A 286 4.11 32.30 5.66
C ASP A 286 3.79 31.10 4.75
N SER A 287 3.25 31.33 3.54
CA SER A 287 2.80 30.26 2.64
C SER A 287 3.87 29.22 2.33
N ASP A 288 5.10 29.65 2.02
CA ASP A 288 6.22 28.73 1.69
C ASP A 288 6.65 27.92 2.92
N MET A 289 6.62 28.53 4.10
CA MET A 289 6.90 27.85 5.36
C MET A 289 5.82 26.80 5.66
N LEU A 290 4.55 27.14 5.51
CA LEU A 290 3.44 26.22 5.72
C LEU A 290 3.42 25.06 4.73
N LEU A 291 3.75 25.29 3.46
CA LEU A 291 3.91 24.25 2.45
C LEU A 291 5.05 23.26 2.81
N THR A 292 6.18 23.80 3.27
CA THR A 292 7.31 22.99 3.74
C THR A 292 6.91 22.16 4.97
N CYS A 293 6.28 22.78 5.95
CA CYS A 293 5.76 22.09 7.14
C CYS A 293 4.77 20.98 6.75
N ASN A 294 3.83 21.25 5.82
CA ASN A 294 2.87 20.26 5.34
C ASN A 294 3.58 19.05 4.71
N THR A 295 4.59 19.28 3.88
CA THR A 295 5.37 18.21 3.23
C THR A 295 6.05 17.30 4.25
N ILE A 296 6.62 17.88 5.31
CA ILE A 296 7.28 17.11 6.39
C ILE A 296 6.25 16.34 7.22
N VAL A 297 5.11 16.98 7.57
CA VAL A 297 4.01 16.33 8.30
C VAL A 297 3.46 15.15 7.52
N GLN A 298 3.20 15.30 6.22
CA GLN A 298 2.74 14.22 5.34
C GLN A 298 3.76 13.08 5.28
N SER A 299 5.06 13.40 5.21
CA SER A 299 6.12 12.39 5.23
C SER A 299 6.17 11.63 6.56
N PHE A 300 5.91 12.31 7.68
CA PHE A 300 5.79 11.68 9.00
C PHE A 300 4.58 10.73 9.04
N MET A 301 3.44 11.17 8.50
CA MET A 301 2.22 10.35 8.46
C MET A 301 2.39 9.08 7.64
N LEU A 302 3.21 9.08 6.57
CA LEU A 302 3.49 7.85 5.81
C LEU A 302 4.13 6.75 6.67
N ILE A 303 4.95 7.10 7.67
CA ILE A 303 5.56 6.13 8.60
C ILE A 303 4.49 5.45 9.47
N ILE A 304 3.33 6.08 9.65
CA ILE A 304 2.20 5.55 10.42
C ILE A 304 1.21 4.84 9.50
N THR A 305 0.76 5.51 8.45
CA THR A 305 -0.34 5.03 7.61
C THR A 305 0.04 3.85 6.74
N MET A 306 1.28 3.79 6.22
CA MET A 306 1.72 2.67 5.40
C MET A 306 1.82 1.35 6.20
N PRO A 307 2.48 1.28 7.37
CA PRO A 307 2.46 0.07 8.19
C PRO A 307 1.05 -0.30 8.68
N LEU A 308 0.20 0.69 9.00
CA LEU A 308 -1.19 0.47 9.36
C LEU A 308 -1.96 -0.21 8.23
N SER A 309 -1.81 0.28 6.98
CA SER A 309 -2.40 -0.35 5.80
C SER A 309 -1.84 -1.77 5.56
N GLY A 310 -0.59 -2.01 5.95
CA GLY A 310 -0.01 -3.35 5.96
C GLY A 310 -0.70 -4.29 6.94
N ILE A 311 -1.03 -3.83 8.15
CA ILE A 311 -1.77 -4.60 9.14
C ILE A 311 -3.16 -4.97 8.62
N SER A 312 -3.94 -3.99 8.18
CA SER A 312 -5.32 -4.20 7.72
C SER A 312 -5.36 -5.00 6.41
N GLY A 313 -4.59 -4.59 5.40
CA GLY A 313 -4.52 -5.25 4.09
C GLY A 313 -3.97 -6.68 4.16
N GLY A 314 -2.90 -6.91 4.95
CA GLY A 314 -2.32 -8.24 5.14
C GLY A 314 -3.25 -9.25 5.79
N THR A 315 -4.25 -8.78 6.54
CA THR A 315 -5.22 -9.63 7.26
C THR A 315 -6.55 -9.79 6.55
N GLN A 316 -6.81 -9.06 5.46
CA GLN A 316 -8.04 -9.20 4.64
C GLN A 316 -8.28 -10.65 4.20
N SER A 317 -7.21 -11.42 3.97
CA SER A 317 -7.29 -12.83 3.58
C SER A 317 -8.02 -13.70 4.60
N VAL A 318 -7.86 -13.42 5.91
CA VAL A 318 -8.55 -14.16 6.98
C VAL A 318 -10.06 -13.89 6.91
N LEU A 319 -10.44 -12.63 6.71
CA LEU A 319 -11.85 -12.21 6.65
C LEU A 319 -12.51 -12.75 5.38
N GLY A 320 -11.87 -12.57 4.22
CA GLY A 320 -12.37 -13.06 2.93
C GLY A 320 -12.55 -14.58 2.89
N TYR A 321 -11.56 -15.34 3.37
CA TYR A 321 -11.65 -16.79 3.43
C TYR A 321 -12.79 -17.26 4.32
N ASN A 322 -12.89 -16.75 5.57
CA ASN A 322 -13.93 -17.15 6.49
C ASN A 322 -15.33 -16.65 6.07
N TYR A 323 -15.41 -15.53 5.33
CA TYR A 323 -16.64 -15.07 4.69
C TYR A 323 -17.07 -16.03 3.57
N GLY A 324 -16.12 -16.52 2.78
CA GLY A 324 -16.37 -17.58 1.80
C GLY A 324 -16.87 -18.87 2.44
N ALA A 325 -16.25 -19.27 3.55
CA ALA A 325 -16.64 -20.46 4.32
C ALA A 325 -17.94 -20.31 5.14
N GLY A 326 -18.46 -19.07 5.31
CA GLY A 326 -19.66 -18.80 6.10
C GLY A 326 -19.44 -18.86 7.61
N ASP A 327 -18.19 -18.80 8.08
CA ASP A 327 -17.86 -18.85 9.52
C ASP A 327 -17.88 -17.45 10.17
N THR A 328 -19.07 -16.99 10.51
CA THR A 328 -19.30 -15.69 11.13
C THR A 328 -18.59 -15.53 12.48
N ALA A 329 -18.44 -16.62 13.24
CA ALA A 329 -17.78 -16.56 14.54
C ALA A 329 -16.29 -16.24 14.38
N ARG A 330 -15.62 -16.89 13.41
CA ARG A 330 -14.23 -16.62 13.09
C ARG A 330 -14.02 -15.21 12.50
N ILE A 331 -14.96 -14.72 11.68
CA ILE A 331 -14.91 -13.34 11.15
C ILE A 331 -14.89 -12.33 12.28
N ARG A 332 -15.86 -12.41 13.22
CA ARG A 332 -15.95 -11.49 14.37
C ARG A 332 -14.70 -11.54 15.26
N LEU A 333 -14.17 -12.73 15.48
CA LEU A 333 -12.97 -12.91 16.28
C LEU A 333 -11.75 -12.34 15.56
N ALA A 334 -11.63 -12.54 14.24
CA ALA A 334 -10.56 -11.99 13.41
C ALA A 334 -10.58 -10.46 13.44
N GLU A 335 -11.74 -9.85 13.17
CA GLU A 335 -11.92 -8.40 13.17
C GLU A 335 -11.53 -7.79 14.52
N LYS A 336 -11.95 -8.39 15.63
CA LYS A 336 -11.56 -7.97 16.97
C LYS A 336 -10.03 -7.97 17.16
N HIS A 337 -9.33 -9.00 16.68
CA HIS A 337 -7.87 -9.10 16.82
C HIS A 337 -7.14 -8.18 15.84
N ILE A 338 -7.65 -7.97 14.64
CA ILE A 338 -7.12 -7.00 13.66
C ILE A 338 -7.21 -5.59 14.25
N LEU A 339 -8.40 -5.21 14.72
CA LEU A 339 -8.63 -3.91 15.36
C LEU A 339 -7.73 -3.71 16.58
N LYS A 340 -7.59 -4.74 17.44
CA LYS A 340 -6.67 -4.68 18.60
C LYS A 340 -5.22 -4.46 18.17
N THR A 341 -4.76 -5.12 17.11
CA THR A 341 -3.38 -4.99 16.60
C THR A 341 -3.16 -3.60 15.99
N ALA A 342 -4.12 -3.09 15.20
CA ALA A 342 -4.08 -1.76 14.62
C ALA A 342 -4.09 -0.67 15.71
N LEU A 343 -4.97 -0.79 16.71
CA LEU A 343 -5.03 0.14 17.84
C LEU A 343 -3.73 0.15 18.65
N LEU A 344 -3.16 -1.05 18.94
CA LEU A 344 -1.89 -1.14 19.67
C LEU A 344 -0.77 -0.44 18.90
N PHE A 345 -0.64 -0.69 17.59
CA PHE A 345 0.34 -0.04 16.74
C PHE A 345 0.15 1.48 16.73
N CYS A 346 -1.06 1.95 16.46
CA CYS A 346 -1.36 3.38 16.40
C CYS A 346 -1.21 4.09 17.76
N THR A 347 -1.49 3.40 18.88
CA THR A 347 -1.23 3.97 20.21
C THR A 347 0.27 4.14 20.46
N ILE A 348 1.09 3.18 20.06
CA ILE A 348 2.56 3.29 20.17
C ILE A 348 3.04 4.46 19.29
N MET A 349 2.57 4.55 18.05
CA MET A 349 2.96 5.61 17.12
C MET A 349 2.45 6.99 17.57
N PHE A 350 1.27 7.05 18.20
CA PHE A 350 0.74 8.28 18.79
C PHE A 350 1.65 8.78 19.92
N VAL A 351 2.03 7.92 20.86
CA VAL A 351 2.96 8.28 21.95
C VAL A 351 4.30 8.74 21.37
N PHE A 352 4.81 8.03 20.37
CA PHE A 352 6.04 8.41 19.68
C PHE A 352 5.92 9.77 18.99
N ALA A 353 4.81 10.06 18.33
CA ALA A 353 4.56 11.31 17.62
C ALA A 353 4.36 12.51 18.58
N GLN A 354 3.75 12.29 19.76
CA GLN A 354 3.53 13.33 20.75
C GLN A 354 4.77 13.64 21.61
N TRP A 355 5.83 12.87 21.45
CA TRP A 355 7.08 13.12 22.16
C TRP A 355 7.95 14.12 21.35
N ASP A 356 8.20 15.32 21.91
CA ASP A 356 8.94 16.40 21.25
C ASP A 356 10.31 15.96 20.69
N VAL A 357 11.00 15.07 21.41
CA VAL A 357 12.34 14.60 21.00
C VAL A 357 12.23 13.79 19.71
N SER A 358 11.28 12.86 19.60
CA SER A 358 11.13 12.00 18.42
C SER A 358 10.66 12.79 17.21
N ALA A 359 9.63 13.65 17.37
CA ALA A 359 9.18 14.54 16.32
C ALA A 359 10.30 15.51 15.90
N GLY A 360 11.04 16.07 16.88
CA GLY A 360 12.15 16.97 16.63
C GLY A 360 13.34 16.33 15.90
N ILE A 361 13.67 15.05 16.21
CA ILE A 361 14.70 14.30 15.46
C ILE A 361 14.25 14.10 14.02
N PHE A 362 12.98 13.65 13.79
CA PHE A 362 12.48 13.46 12.45
C PHE A 362 12.49 14.75 11.61
N VAL A 363 11.96 15.85 12.16
CA VAL A 363 11.95 17.15 11.48
C VAL A 363 13.35 17.64 11.20
N GLY A 364 14.32 17.39 12.12
CA GLY A 364 15.73 17.73 11.95
C GLY A 364 16.43 17.05 10.77
N LEU A 365 15.88 15.95 10.24
CA LEU A 365 16.36 15.33 9.00
C LEU A 365 16.05 16.16 7.74
N PHE A 366 15.03 17.03 7.81
CA PHE A 366 14.57 17.82 6.68
C PHE A 366 14.97 19.29 6.75
N THR A 367 15.06 19.89 7.96
CA THR A 367 15.39 21.29 8.13
C THR A 367 16.17 21.56 9.42
N GLN A 368 17.17 22.45 9.31
CA GLN A 368 17.92 22.96 10.45
C GLN A 368 17.39 24.32 10.96
N ASN A 369 16.45 24.93 10.27
CA ASN A 369 15.85 26.21 10.67
C ASN A 369 14.95 26.03 11.90
N ALA A 370 15.26 26.71 13.00
CA ALA A 370 14.56 26.55 14.27
C ALA A 370 13.06 26.93 14.19
N ALA A 371 12.70 27.96 13.41
CA ALA A 371 11.31 28.38 13.24
C ALA A 371 10.49 27.31 12.52
N TYR A 372 10.99 26.78 11.39
CA TYR A 372 10.37 25.67 10.66
C TYR A 372 10.24 24.42 11.53
N ARG A 373 11.29 24.11 12.29
CA ARG A 373 11.33 22.94 13.17
C ARG A 373 10.26 23.01 14.26
N SER A 374 10.18 24.10 14.99
CA SER A 374 9.18 24.30 16.06
C SER A 374 7.76 24.23 15.52
N MET A 375 7.48 24.93 14.42
CA MET A 375 6.16 24.92 13.79
C MET A 375 5.78 23.54 13.26
N THR A 376 6.70 22.83 12.61
CA THR A 376 6.43 21.49 12.07
C THR A 376 6.16 20.47 13.17
N VAL A 377 6.91 20.51 14.28
CA VAL A 377 6.66 19.66 15.45
C VAL A 377 5.26 19.89 16.00
N HIS A 378 4.86 21.18 16.15
CA HIS A 378 3.50 21.53 16.57
C HIS A 378 2.43 20.96 15.63
N PHE A 379 2.62 21.06 14.31
CA PHE A 379 1.69 20.49 13.34
C PHE A 379 1.67 18.95 13.34
N ILE A 380 2.81 18.28 13.58
CA ILE A 380 2.85 16.82 13.77
C ILE A 380 1.98 16.45 14.99
N HIS A 381 2.08 17.16 16.10
CA HIS A 381 1.25 16.89 17.27
C HIS A 381 -0.24 17.01 16.97
N ILE A 382 -0.66 18.08 16.28
CA ILE A 382 -2.06 18.29 15.88
C ILE A 382 -2.52 17.16 14.94
N TYR A 383 -1.76 16.92 13.89
CA TYR A 383 -2.14 16.00 12.82
C TYR A 383 -2.26 14.56 13.30
N THR A 384 -1.43 14.17 14.26
CA THR A 384 -1.42 12.80 14.81
C THR A 384 -2.48 12.56 15.90
N LEU A 385 -3.29 13.57 16.30
CA LEU A 385 -4.38 13.38 17.28
C LEU A 385 -5.39 12.33 16.82
N SER A 386 -5.58 12.14 15.53
CA SER A 386 -6.53 11.18 14.97
C SER A 386 -5.95 9.80 14.66
N VAL A 387 -4.67 9.55 14.90
CA VAL A 387 -4.03 8.27 14.53
C VAL A 387 -4.73 7.07 15.17
N ILE A 388 -5.25 7.20 16.39
CA ILE A 388 -6.02 6.13 17.06
C ILE A 388 -7.40 5.92 16.41
N PRO A 389 -8.25 6.95 16.18
CA PRO A 389 -9.46 6.83 15.35
C PRO A 389 -9.18 6.28 13.94
N LEU A 390 -8.09 6.68 13.32
CA LEU A 390 -7.68 6.22 12.01
C LEU A 390 -7.46 4.69 11.98
N ALA A 391 -6.92 4.10 13.05
CA ALA A 391 -6.78 2.64 13.17
C ALA A 391 -8.12 1.91 13.07
N VAL A 392 -9.17 2.47 13.68
CA VAL A 392 -10.54 1.93 13.60
C VAL A 392 -11.05 1.99 12.17
N GLN A 393 -10.86 3.14 11.52
CA GLN A 393 -11.29 3.35 10.13
C GLN A 393 -10.63 2.33 9.19
N TYR A 394 -9.30 2.18 9.26
CA TYR A 394 -8.56 1.23 8.42
C TYR A 394 -9.00 -0.22 8.68
N ALA A 395 -9.03 -0.66 9.94
CA ALA A 395 -9.39 -2.03 10.27
C ALA A 395 -10.78 -2.39 9.76
N LEU A 396 -11.79 -1.56 10.03
CA LEU A 396 -13.18 -1.87 9.69
C LEU A 396 -13.46 -1.75 8.18
N VAL A 397 -12.96 -0.70 7.51
CA VAL A 397 -13.20 -0.50 6.07
C VAL A 397 -12.46 -1.54 5.23
N ASP A 398 -11.20 -1.82 5.56
CA ASP A 398 -10.43 -2.86 4.88
C ASP A 398 -10.99 -4.26 5.17
N GLY A 399 -11.56 -4.47 6.36
CA GLY A 399 -12.29 -5.68 6.69
C GLY A 399 -13.51 -5.88 5.79
N LEU A 400 -14.31 -4.84 5.57
CA LEU A 400 -15.44 -4.86 4.63
C LEU A 400 -14.98 -5.14 3.20
N THR A 401 -13.88 -4.52 2.78
CA THR A 401 -13.28 -4.73 1.45
C THR A 401 -12.79 -6.17 1.30
N GLY A 402 -12.15 -6.73 2.31
CA GLY A 402 -11.70 -8.13 2.34
C GLY A 402 -12.84 -9.14 2.22
N MET A 403 -14.03 -8.79 2.72
CA MET A 403 -15.27 -9.56 2.56
C MET A 403 -16.04 -9.24 1.26
N SER A 404 -15.49 -8.38 0.39
CA SER A 404 -16.12 -7.90 -0.86
C SER A 404 -17.46 -7.16 -0.62
N LEU A 405 -17.64 -6.54 0.53
CA LEU A 405 -18.83 -5.75 0.87
C LEU A 405 -18.70 -4.30 0.40
N VAL A 406 -18.53 -4.11 -0.92
CA VAL A 406 -18.28 -2.81 -1.57
C VAL A 406 -19.36 -1.78 -1.27
N CYS A 407 -20.63 -2.22 -1.22
CA CYS A 407 -21.75 -1.33 -0.92
C CYS A 407 -21.65 -0.65 0.47
N ALA A 408 -20.85 -1.20 1.38
CA ALA A 408 -20.58 -0.60 2.68
C ALA A 408 -19.20 0.10 2.73
N SER A 409 -18.14 -0.53 2.18
CA SER A 409 -16.78 0.02 2.27
C SER A 409 -16.59 1.29 1.43
N LEU A 410 -17.16 1.34 0.22
CA LEU A 410 -17.02 2.47 -0.69
C LEU A 410 -17.63 3.76 -0.13
N PRO A 411 -18.92 3.79 0.30
CA PRO A 411 -19.49 5.00 0.87
C PRO A 411 -18.75 5.52 2.10
N LEU A 412 -18.26 4.62 2.98
CA LEU A 412 -17.50 5.00 4.17
C LEU A 412 -16.16 5.64 3.83
N SER A 413 -15.47 5.12 2.81
CA SER A 413 -14.22 5.71 2.31
C SER A 413 -14.45 7.10 1.71
N PHE A 414 -15.47 7.26 0.86
CA PHE A 414 -15.81 8.54 0.26
C PHE A 414 -16.31 9.56 1.28
N PHE A 415 -17.06 9.13 2.27
CA PHE A 415 -17.53 9.99 3.35
C PHE A 415 -16.37 10.63 4.10
N ARG A 416 -15.35 9.83 4.49
CA ARG A 416 -14.12 10.33 5.11
C ARG A 416 -13.43 11.38 4.24
N LYS A 417 -13.20 11.06 2.96
CA LYS A 417 -12.51 11.95 2.03
C LYS A 417 -13.32 13.22 1.75
N GLY A 418 -14.65 13.11 1.64
CA GLY A 418 -15.54 14.26 1.45
C GLY A 418 -15.52 15.22 2.62
N ILE A 419 -15.58 14.72 3.86
CA ILE A 419 -15.45 15.58 5.06
C ILE A 419 -14.08 16.25 5.07
N TYR A 420 -13.03 15.51 4.77
CA TYR A 420 -11.69 16.06 4.75
C TYR A 420 -11.57 17.21 3.74
N ILE A 421 -12.04 17.05 2.50
CA ILE A 421 -12.04 18.12 1.48
C ILE A 421 -12.83 19.33 1.98
N ALA A 422 -14.02 19.11 2.52
CA ALA A 422 -14.86 20.18 3.03
C ALA A 422 -14.16 20.98 4.16
N LEU A 423 -13.53 20.27 5.10
CA LEU A 423 -12.79 20.91 6.20
C LEU A 423 -11.49 21.55 5.71
N ALA A 424 -10.75 20.93 4.78
CA ALA A 424 -9.52 21.47 4.21
C ALA A 424 -9.74 22.78 3.44
N VAL A 425 -10.95 22.99 2.89
CA VAL A 425 -11.36 24.24 2.27
C VAL A 425 -11.93 25.22 3.30
N PHE A 426 -12.84 24.76 4.17
CA PHE A 426 -13.56 25.64 5.09
C PHE A 426 -12.65 26.25 6.19
N LEU A 427 -11.78 25.43 6.80
CA LEU A 427 -10.96 25.88 7.94
C LEU A 427 -9.98 26.99 7.56
N PRO A 428 -9.21 26.94 6.46
CA PRO A 428 -8.33 28.03 6.06
C PRO A 428 -9.07 29.33 5.75
N ILE A 429 -10.25 29.24 5.13
CA ILE A 429 -11.07 30.42 4.80
C ILE A 429 -11.53 31.15 6.06
N ARG A 430 -11.91 30.41 7.12
CA ARG A 430 -12.52 30.99 8.32
C ARG A 430 -11.51 31.29 9.42
N PHE A 431 -10.46 30.48 9.56
CA PHE A 431 -9.54 30.53 10.70
C PHE A 431 -8.08 30.76 10.30
N GLY A 432 -7.79 30.94 9.00
CA GLY A 432 -6.44 31.09 8.47
C GLY A 432 -5.78 29.76 8.11
N ALA A 433 -4.69 29.82 7.31
CA ALA A 433 -4.02 28.65 6.75
C ALA A 433 -3.56 27.58 7.77
N PRO A 434 -3.03 27.92 8.97
CA PRO A 434 -2.62 26.91 9.94
C PRO A 434 -3.77 26.02 10.43
N ALA A 435 -5.02 26.49 10.37
CA ALA A 435 -6.19 25.72 10.77
C ALA A 435 -6.44 24.50 9.87
N MET A 436 -5.84 24.46 8.67
CA MET A 436 -5.94 23.32 7.76
C MET A 436 -5.39 22.03 8.38
N PHE A 437 -4.38 22.11 9.24
CA PHE A 437 -3.81 20.93 9.89
C PHE A 437 -4.78 20.20 10.84
N TYR A 438 -5.91 20.82 11.20
CA TYR A 438 -7.00 20.19 11.94
C TYR A 438 -7.99 19.41 11.05
N ALA A 439 -7.94 19.60 9.72
CA ALA A 439 -8.90 18.99 8.82
C ALA A 439 -8.84 17.46 8.84
N GLU A 440 -7.64 16.85 8.81
CA GLU A 440 -7.46 15.41 8.87
C GLU A 440 -7.93 14.83 10.22
N PRO A 441 -7.46 15.33 11.38
CA PRO A 441 -7.92 14.85 12.69
C PRO A 441 -9.44 14.86 12.84
N LEU A 442 -10.08 15.94 12.46
CA LEU A 442 -11.54 16.06 12.55
C LEU A 442 -12.26 15.07 11.63
N SER A 443 -11.80 14.95 10.39
CA SER A 443 -12.39 14.00 9.43
C SER A 443 -12.24 12.56 9.88
N ASP A 444 -11.09 12.18 10.41
CA ASP A 444 -10.81 10.83 10.88
C ASP A 444 -11.65 10.43 12.08
N VAL A 445 -11.80 11.34 13.06
CA VAL A 445 -12.67 11.10 14.23
C VAL A 445 -14.11 10.87 13.79
N VAL A 446 -14.65 11.76 12.95
CA VAL A 446 -16.04 11.65 12.46
C VAL A 446 -16.22 10.37 11.65
N ALA A 447 -15.27 10.07 10.76
CA ALA A 447 -15.33 8.87 9.93
C ALA A 447 -15.23 7.59 10.77
N ALA A 448 -14.36 7.54 11.78
CA ALA A 448 -14.25 6.38 12.68
C ALA A 448 -15.55 6.12 13.45
N VAL A 449 -16.22 7.17 13.95
CA VAL A 449 -17.52 7.06 14.63
C VAL A 449 -18.58 6.50 13.67
N VAL A 450 -18.73 7.11 12.49
CA VAL A 450 -19.73 6.68 11.50
C VAL A 450 -19.45 5.25 11.03
N THR A 451 -18.19 4.93 10.75
CA THR A 451 -17.81 3.57 10.33
C THR A 451 -18.12 2.54 11.41
N THR A 452 -17.86 2.86 12.67
CA THR A 452 -18.19 1.97 13.80
C THR A 452 -19.70 1.74 13.91
N ILE A 453 -20.51 2.80 13.80
CA ILE A 453 -21.97 2.69 13.83
C ILE A 453 -22.47 1.79 12.68
N VAL A 454 -22.01 2.05 11.45
CA VAL A 454 -22.41 1.25 10.27
C VAL A 454 -21.94 -0.22 10.43
N PHE A 455 -20.71 -0.44 10.92
CA PHE A 455 -20.19 -1.79 11.11
C PHE A 455 -21.04 -2.58 12.12
N VAL A 456 -21.39 -1.99 13.26
CA VAL A 456 -22.17 -2.66 14.33
C VAL A 456 -23.62 -2.88 13.91
N THR A 457 -24.22 -1.99 13.14
CA THR A 457 -25.65 -2.08 12.76
C THR A 457 -25.88 -2.90 11.49
N VAL A 458 -25.05 -2.75 10.48
CA VAL A 458 -25.28 -3.33 9.13
C VAL A 458 -24.61 -4.69 8.96
N VAL A 459 -23.37 -4.83 9.41
CA VAL A 459 -22.56 -6.03 9.15
C VAL A 459 -23.15 -7.32 9.71
N PRO A 460 -23.71 -7.36 10.95
CA PRO A 460 -24.32 -8.58 11.48
C PRO A 460 -25.46 -9.11 10.60
N GLY A 461 -26.23 -8.20 9.99
CA GLY A 461 -27.30 -8.57 9.05
C GLY A 461 -26.77 -9.19 7.76
N LEU A 462 -25.69 -8.62 7.22
CA LEU A 462 -25.04 -9.13 6.00
C LEU A 462 -24.41 -10.53 6.24
N LEU A 463 -23.76 -10.73 7.38
CA LEU A 463 -23.16 -12.00 7.75
C LEU A 463 -24.24 -13.09 7.91
N ARG A 464 -25.35 -12.80 8.59
CA ARG A 464 -26.48 -13.74 8.72
C ARG A 464 -27.08 -14.13 7.36
N LYS A 465 -27.21 -13.16 6.43
CA LYS A 465 -27.65 -13.44 5.06
C LYS A 465 -26.70 -14.40 4.35
N ARG A 466 -25.38 -14.21 4.52
CA ARG A 466 -24.37 -15.10 3.92
C ARG A 466 -24.46 -16.52 4.47
N GLU A 467 -24.55 -16.70 5.78
CA GLU A 467 -24.77 -18.01 6.42
C GLU A 467 -26.03 -18.71 5.89
N ALA A 468 -27.14 -17.98 5.79
CA ALA A 468 -28.39 -18.52 5.30
C ALA A 468 -28.33 -19.00 3.83
N LEU A 469 -27.59 -18.27 2.98
CA LEU A 469 -27.37 -18.64 1.59
C LEU A 469 -26.55 -19.93 1.48
N LEU A 470 -25.45 -20.04 2.24
CA LEU A 470 -24.60 -21.24 2.24
C LEU A 470 -25.33 -22.46 2.87
N GLY A 471 -26.06 -22.26 3.95
CA GLY A 471 -26.88 -23.32 4.58
C GLY A 471 -27.97 -23.91 3.67
N LYS A 472 -28.48 -23.15 2.70
CA LYS A 472 -29.40 -23.63 1.66
C LYS A 472 -28.69 -24.49 0.59
N HIS A 473 -27.42 -24.21 0.30
CA HIS A 473 -26.66 -25.00 -0.68
C HIS A 473 -26.18 -26.35 -0.14
N ILE A 474 -26.00 -26.48 1.18
CA ILE A 474 -25.63 -27.76 1.83
C ILE A 474 -26.80 -28.71 1.96
N LYS A 475 -28.07 -28.20 1.92
CA LYS A 475 -29.30 -29.01 2.00
C LYS A 475 -29.87 -29.43 0.65
N LYS A 476 -29.24 -29.08 -0.46
CA LYS A 476 -29.54 -29.57 -1.81
C LYS A 476 -28.40 -30.49 -2.29
#